data_e7f68d0816a5f4e122011dc0e11fd164
#
_entry.id   e7f68d0816a5f4e122011dc0e11fd164
#
_cell.length_a   1.000
_cell.length_b   1.000
_cell.length_c   1.000
_cell.angle_alpha   90.00
_cell.angle_beta   90.00
_cell.angle_gamma   90.00
#
_symmetry.space_group_name_H-M   'P 1'
#
loop_
_entity.id
_entity.type
_entity.pdbx_description
1 polymer ?
#
loop_
_entity_poly.entity_id
_entity_poly.type
_entity_poly.pdbx_seq_one_letter_code
_entity_poly.pdbx_strand_id
1 'polypeptide(L)'
;MQIKFILIFIVAFISVAATSAQDSVFNRVVTVERDYQPEIQQASKLPVTPNFIKEEVEPNSVVYSTYSIPLVVDFNLHPLQAAKTDFTPQTPLNGILEGGIGHRNSHLLFGYQIASAKHTALNLYASHDAYWGRDALSQSLLGMQLVHHFRNMDMYFDVQGNNDYFTYYGKYFDGNQGLAINIGEPVEHQNLWQVSANMGLKSTHKGDVQYSFQVGYKAFIAPQYTVENQILTHFDINWTSNKKHVAGINIDVQNMLYNTLKPDSTILNRHALRIEPFYEYKHKSIRLHAGVNVDLNIGTGTLLSSVENIAFAPSPNIEFEWNMMDNIFHLYANAKGSIGIRSVEEYLGYNRYLNINQGVAFNDIRAYTPVDAQVGFKIRPIKTMLIDIYGGYAYHIGACHMEAILQDNSPSVQEYKLWLHNEQQWKVGAQLHYHYKDIIDVNLAGNYYFYPLGRIPSMDPTSPNFLKATTTFDRPQWDAYARIDAHIDSKWSIYSENQFVGGRWAYVAKSQQRLKPIISLNIGGQYSINKWLNVYLQLNNYLNRKNDIFYGYQSQGCHFLLGVKYKF
;
A
#
# COMPACT_ATOMS: atom_id res chain seq x y z
N MET A 1 -39.64 13.95 -15.78
CA MET A 1 -39.28 13.03 -16.88
C MET A 1 -37.82 12.53 -16.76
N GLN A 2 -36.93 13.21 -16.06
CA GLN A 2 -35.49 12.83 -15.94
C GLN A 2 -35.19 11.67 -14.98
N ILE A 3 -35.99 11.43 -13.95
CA ILE A 3 -35.76 10.36 -12.96
C ILE A 3 -35.98 8.95 -13.54
N LYS A 4 -36.87 8.82 -14.53
CA LYS A 4 -37.13 7.53 -15.18
C LYS A 4 -35.96 7.04 -16.04
N PHE A 5 -35.16 7.93 -16.62
CA PHE A 5 -33.99 7.56 -17.41
C PHE A 5 -32.82 7.08 -16.54
N ILE A 6 -32.64 7.65 -15.35
CA ILE A 6 -31.61 7.23 -14.41
C ILE A 6 -31.92 5.84 -13.85
N LEU A 7 -33.19 5.57 -13.54
CA LEU A 7 -33.61 4.23 -13.08
C LEU A 7 -33.44 3.16 -14.17
N ILE A 8 -33.72 3.49 -15.44
CA ILE A 8 -33.52 2.58 -16.58
C ILE A 8 -32.02 2.26 -16.77
N PHE A 9 -31.14 3.27 -16.59
CA PHE A 9 -29.69 3.05 -16.71
C PHE A 9 -29.13 2.17 -15.57
N ILE A 10 -29.61 2.34 -14.35
CA ILE A 10 -29.24 1.51 -13.20
C ILE A 10 -29.74 0.08 -13.36
N VAL A 11 -30.97 -0.10 -13.82
CA VAL A 11 -31.55 -1.43 -14.09
C VAL A 11 -30.86 -2.13 -15.27
N ALA A 12 -30.47 -1.40 -16.32
CA ALA A 12 -29.70 -1.95 -17.43
C ALA A 12 -28.29 -2.38 -17.01
N PHE A 13 -27.65 -1.66 -16.09
CA PHE A 13 -26.33 -2.03 -15.57
C PHE A 13 -26.38 -3.28 -14.66
N ILE A 14 -27.45 -3.43 -13.89
CA ILE A 14 -27.70 -4.62 -13.04
C ILE A 14 -28.04 -5.85 -13.89
N SER A 15 -28.74 -5.67 -15.02
CA SER A 15 -29.11 -6.78 -15.91
C SER A 15 -27.94 -7.35 -16.71
N VAL A 16 -26.91 -6.54 -17.04
CA VAL A 16 -25.69 -7.02 -17.71
C VAL A 16 -24.82 -7.85 -16.77
N ALA A 17 -24.84 -7.59 -15.46
CA ALA A 17 -24.13 -8.38 -14.47
C ALA A 17 -24.79 -9.75 -14.17
N ALA A 18 -26.08 -9.89 -14.49
CA ALA A 18 -26.84 -11.10 -14.19
C ALA A 18 -26.81 -12.19 -15.31
N THR A 19 -26.32 -11.86 -16.51
CA THR A 19 -26.34 -12.79 -17.66
C THR A 19 -25.11 -13.68 -17.80
N SER A 20 -24.14 -13.57 -16.89
CA SER A 20 -22.93 -14.43 -16.93
C SER A 20 -22.94 -15.60 -15.94
N ALA A 21 -24.04 -15.88 -15.27
CA ALA A 21 -24.17 -16.94 -14.26
C ALA A 21 -25.26 -17.95 -14.64
N GLN A 22 -25.12 -18.58 -15.80
CA GLN A 22 -25.89 -19.79 -16.12
C GLN A 22 -24.94 -20.91 -16.53
N ASP A 23 -24.32 -21.54 -15.52
CA ASP A 23 -23.85 -22.90 -15.66
C ASP A 23 -24.79 -23.82 -14.88
N SER A 24 -25.32 -24.81 -15.61
CA SER A 24 -26.29 -25.76 -15.17
C SER A 24 -25.77 -26.61 -14.00
N VAL A 25 -26.29 -26.37 -12.81
CA VAL A 25 -26.14 -27.27 -11.68
C VAL A 25 -27.26 -28.29 -11.72
N PHE A 26 -26.92 -29.56 -11.98
CA PHE A 26 -27.80 -30.70 -11.74
C PHE A 26 -28.11 -30.79 -10.25
N ASN A 27 -29.23 -30.25 -9.82
CA ASN A 27 -29.77 -30.44 -8.49
C ASN A 27 -30.43 -31.82 -8.40
N ARG A 28 -29.71 -32.78 -7.86
CA ARG A 28 -30.31 -34.04 -7.39
C ARG A 28 -30.66 -33.85 -5.93
N VAL A 29 -31.90 -33.52 -5.65
CA VAL A 29 -32.44 -33.50 -4.29
C VAL A 29 -32.62 -34.95 -3.84
N VAL A 30 -31.78 -35.39 -2.92
CA VAL A 30 -32.00 -36.64 -2.18
C VAL A 30 -32.66 -36.24 -0.87
N THR A 31 -33.96 -36.46 -0.78
CA THR A 31 -34.71 -36.31 0.47
C THR A 31 -34.43 -37.56 1.31
N VAL A 32 -33.67 -37.41 2.38
CA VAL A 32 -33.52 -38.42 3.40
C VAL A 32 -34.46 -38.07 4.54
N GLU A 33 -35.63 -38.70 4.58
CA GLU A 33 -36.48 -38.67 5.77
C GLU A 33 -35.85 -39.59 6.82
N ARG A 34 -35.36 -39.01 7.90
CA ARG A 34 -35.03 -39.71 9.13
C ARG A 34 -35.96 -39.23 10.22
N ASP A 35 -36.77 -40.13 10.72
CA ASP A 35 -37.48 -39.92 11.97
C ASP A 35 -36.48 -39.66 13.10
N TYR A 36 -36.47 -38.44 13.58
CA TYR A 36 -35.65 -38.03 14.71
C TYR A 36 -36.41 -38.29 16.00
N GLN A 37 -36.04 -39.35 16.71
CA GLN A 37 -36.43 -39.55 18.11
C GLN A 37 -35.36 -38.87 18.98
N PRO A 38 -35.72 -37.83 19.76
CA PRO A 38 -34.78 -37.23 20.68
C PRO A 38 -34.62 -38.08 21.94
N GLU A 39 -33.57 -38.88 21.98
CA GLU A 39 -33.09 -39.45 23.24
C GLU A 39 -32.12 -38.49 23.90
N ILE A 40 -32.54 -37.92 25.03
CA ILE A 40 -31.66 -37.11 25.89
C ILE A 40 -30.79 -38.11 26.66
N GLN A 41 -29.57 -38.35 26.19
CA GLN A 41 -28.55 -39.04 26.98
C GLN A 41 -28.04 -38.08 28.07
N GLN A 42 -28.15 -38.51 29.32
CA GLN A 42 -27.54 -37.81 30.44
C GLN A 42 -26.02 -37.75 30.23
N ALA A 43 -25.49 -36.51 30.08
CA ALA A 43 -24.06 -36.29 30.00
C ALA A 43 -23.41 -36.61 31.36
N SER A 44 -22.71 -37.72 31.44
CA SER A 44 -21.80 -37.99 32.55
C SER A 44 -20.56 -37.10 32.39
N LYS A 45 -20.29 -36.27 33.37
CA LYS A 45 -19.03 -35.53 33.47
C LYS A 45 -17.88 -36.52 33.61
N LEU A 46 -17.09 -36.67 32.56
CA LEU A 46 -15.76 -37.29 32.67
C LEU A 46 -14.84 -36.30 33.39
N PRO A 47 -14.21 -36.68 34.50
CA PRO A 47 -13.18 -35.86 35.12
C PRO A 47 -11.92 -35.96 34.25
N VAL A 48 -11.77 -35.02 33.32
CA VAL A 48 -10.51 -34.85 32.59
C VAL A 48 -9.64 -33.96 33.44
N THR A 49 -8.70 -34.52 34.13
CA THR A 49 -7.56 -33.77 34.69
C THR A 49 -6.69 -33.38 33.49
N PRO A 50 -6.47 -32.06 33.26
CA PRO A 50 -5.61 -31.65 32.19
C PRO A 50 -4.16 -32.03 32.53
N ASN A 51 -3.61 -32.94 31.74
CA ASN A 51 -2.17 -33.23 31.80
C ASN A 51 -1.44 -32.10 31.08
N PHE A 52 -0.92 -31.15 31.83
CA PHE A 52 -0.01 -30.14 31.31
C PHE A 52 1.33 -30.80 31.07
N ILE A 53 1.59 -31.25 29.85
CA ILE A 53 2.95 -31.54 29.40
C ILE A 53 3.61 -30.15 29.28
N LYS A 54 4.48 -29.86 30.23
CA LYS A 54 5.35 -28.68 30.19
C LYS A 54 6.41 -28.96 29.15
N GLU A 55 6.14 -28.61 27.90
CA GLU A 55 7.17 -28.58 26.88
C GLU A 55 8.11 -27.41 27.24
N GLU A 56 9.31 -27.72 27.68
CA GLU A 56 10.37 -26.72 27.84
C GLU A 56 10.79 -26.26 26.44
N VAL A 57 10.19 -25.16 26.01
CA VAL A 57 10.61 -24.46 24.78
C VAL A 57 11.85 -23.66 25.13
N GLU A 58 13.01 -24.11 24.64
CA GLU A 58 14.23 -23.31 24.70
C GLU A 58 13.99 -21.98 24.01
N PRO A 59 14.41 -20.85 24.59
CA PRO A 59 14.22 -19.54 23.99
C PRO A 59 15.14 -19.39 22.78
N ASN A 60 14.59 -19.61 21.59
CA ASN A 60 15.28 -19.28 20.35
C ASN A 60 15.37 -17.77 20.19
N SER A 61 16.59 -17.26 20.06
CA SER A 61 16.84 -15.84 19.82
C SER A 61 16.34 -15.42 18.43
N VAL A 62 15.64 -14.33 18.36
CA VAL A 62 14.87 -13.89 17.22
C VAL A 62 15.30 -12.52 16.74
N VAL A 63 15.28 -12.34 15.43
CA VAL A 63 15.78 -11.16 14.75
C VAL A 63 14.74 -10.64 13.75
N TYR A 64 14.45 -9.35 13.73
CA TYR A 64 13.41 -8.69 12.92
C TYR A 64 13.91 -7.65 11.93
N SER A 65 13.21 -7.47 10.82
CA SER A 65 13.35 -6.31 9.98
C SER A 65 12.27 -5.26 10.32
N THR A 66 12.64 -4.00 10.36
CA THR A 66 11.72 -2.85 10.44
C THR A 66 10.96 -2.66 9.13
N TYR A 67 10.57 -3.78 8.51
CA TYR A 67 9.73 -3.71 7.34
C TYR A 67 8.29 -3.54 7.82
N SER A 68 7.86 -2.29 7.98
CA SER A 68 6.46 -2.02 7.78
C SER A 68 6.23 -2.28 6.30
N ILE A 69 5.57 -3.38 5.94
CA ILE A 69 4.86 -3.41 4.67
C ILE A 69 4.03 -2.13 4.74
N PRO A 70 4.26 -1.13 3.88
CA PRO A 70 3.28 -0.09 3.78
C PRO A 70 2.03 -0.82 3.32
N LEU A 71 1.15 -1.17 4.25
CA LEU A 71 -0.24 -1.19 3.93
C LEU A 71 -0.44 0.23 3.43
N VAL A 72 -0.46 0.38 2.12
CA VAL A 72 -1.10 1.52 1.50
C VAL A 72 -2.58 1.26 1.78
N VAL A 73 -2.92 1.40 3.04
CA VAL A 73 -4.26 1.76 3.44
C VAL A 73 -4.32 3.18 2.94
N ASP A 74 -4.74 3.33 1.70
CA ASP A 74 -5.12 4.62 1.16
C ASP A 74 -6.30 5.09 2.02
N PHE A 75 -5.95 5.71 3.15
CA PHE A 75 -6.90 6.46 3.96
C PHE A 75 -7.24 7.71 3.17
N ASN A 76 -7.90 7.52 2.03
CA ASN A 76 -8.62 8.58 1.36
C ASN A 76 -9.83 8.96 2.25
N LEU A 77 -9.52 9.30 3.49
CA LEU A 77 -10.40 10.10 4.30
C LEU A 77 -10.37 11.47 3.64
N HIS A 78 -11.30 11.69 2.70
CA HIS A 78 -11.63 13.06 2.34
C HIS A 78 -11.95 13.76 3.66
N PRO A 79 -11.13 14.72 4.10
CA PRO A 79 -11.38 15.37 5.37
C PRO A 79 -12.76 16.00 5.28
N LEU A 80 -13.71 15.47 6.04
CA LEU A 80 -14.90 16.21 6.37
C LEU A 80 -14.40 17.56 6.86
N GLN A 81 -14.88 18.64 6.27
CA GLN A 81 -14.42 20.00 6.58
C GLN A 81 -14.18 20.12 8.09
N ALA A 82 -12.93 20.30 8.46
CA ALA A 82 -12.55 20.44 9.85
C ALA A 82 -13.43 21.54 10.46
N ALA A 83 -14.06 21.23 11.57
CA ALA A 83 -14.69 22.27 12.39
C ALA A 83 -13.65 23.38 12.54
N LYS A 84 -14.06 24.64 12.29
CA LYS A 84 -13.19 25.80 12.53
C LYS A 84 -12.80 25.76 14.01
N THR A 85 -11.68 25.13 14.29
CA THR A 85 -11.03 25.30 15.57
C THR A 85 -10.31 26.62 15.46
N ASP A 86 -10.66 27.57 16.32
CA ASP A 86 -9.88 28.80 16.49
C ASP A 86 -8.49 28.40 16.98
N PHE A 87 -7.59 28.19 16.05
CA PHE A 87 -6.17 28.07 16.36
C PHE A 87 -5.69 29.45 16.80
N THR A 88 -5.57 29.65 18.10
CA THR A 88 -4.63 30.67 18.58
C THR A 88 -3.26 30.31 18.03
N PRO A 89 -2.62 31.17 17.21
CA PRO A 89 -1.33 30.84 16.64
C PRO A 89 -0.32 30.69 17.79
N GLN A 90 0.01 29.44 18.08
CA GLN A 90 1.20 29.16 18.87
C GLN A 90 2.37 29.68 18.04
N THR A 91 3.33 30.33 18.67
CA THR A 91 4.59 30.77 18.03
C THR A 91 5.08 29.63 17.13
N PRO A 92 5.20 29.85 15.81
CA PRO A 92 5.55 28.78 14.90
C PRO A 92 6.92 28.24 15.30
N LEU A 93 6.95 26.98 15.71
CA LEU A 93 8.21 26.27 15.89
C LEU A 93 8.72 25.93 14.50
N ASN A 94 9.88 26.47 14.15
CA ASN A 94 10.40 26.39 12.80
C ASN A 94 11.11 25.07 12.53
N GLY A 95 11.42 24.29 13.56
CA GLY A 95 12.18 23.08 13.39
C GLY A 95 11.83 21.95 14.34
N ILE A 96 12.23 20.76 13.92
CA ILE A 96 12.13 19.52 14.68
C ILE A 96 13.40 18.71 14.48
N LEU A 97 13.96 18.23 15.57
CA LEU A 97 15.04 17.27 15.59
C LEU A 97 14.61 16.11 16.49
N GLU A 98 14.57 14.92 15.94
CA GLU A 98 14.26 13.71 16.68
C GLU A 98 15.37 12.71 16.47
N GLY A 99 15.89 12.12 17.55
CA GLY A 99 16.93 11.12 17.50
C GLY A 99 16.67 10.04 18.52
N GLY A 100 16.87 8.79 18.13
CA GLY A 100 16.69 7.63 19.00
C GLY A 100 17.71 6.54 18.71
N ILE A 101 18.04 5.77 19.72
CA ILE A 101 18.93 4.63 19.61
C ILE A 101 18.34 3.46 20.42
N GLY A 102 18.42 2.27 19.86
CA GLY A 102 18.04 1.03 20.50
C GLY A 102 19.17 0.02 20.50
N HIS A 103 18.90 -1.21 20.90
CA HIS A 103 19.94 -2.24 20.95
C HIS A 103 20.39 -2.72 19.56
N ARG A 104 19.55 -2.57 18.52
CA ARG A 104 19.83 -2.96 17.13
C ARG A 104 19.35 -1.96 16.09
N ASN A 105 18.82 -0.84 16.50
CA ASN A 105 18.21 0.15 15.62
C ASN A 105 18.55 1.57 16.04
N SER A 106 18.50 2.48 15.09
CA SER A 106 18.58 3.92 15.29
C SER A 106 17.57 4.63 14.42
N HIS A 107 17.16 5.79 14.87
CA HIS A 107 16.26 6.70 14.18
C HIS A 107 16.79 8.13 14.26
N LEU A 108 16.73 8.86 13.16
CA LEU A 108 17.02 10.29 13.10
C LEU A 108 16.00 10.95 12.19
N LEU A 109 15.42 12.05 12.65
CA LEU A 109 14.53 12.88 11.84
C LEU A 109 14.89 14.35 12.09
N PHE A 110 15.05 15.08 11.01
CA PHE A 110 15.26 16.52 11.02
C PHE A 110 14.27 17.17 10.07
N GLY A 111 13.66 18.24 10.50
CA GLY A 111 12.82 19.10 9.68
C GLY A 111 13.03 20.55 10.10
N TYR A 112 13.21 21.43 9.15
CA TYR A 112 13.38 22.85 9.40
C TYR A 112 12.73 23.69 8.31
N GLN A 113 11.87 24.61 8.72
CA GLN A 113 11.31 25.62 7.85
C GLN A 113 12.13 26.91 7.99
N ILE A 114 12.86 27.25 6.95
CA ILE A 114 13.56 28.54 6.88
C ILE A 114 12.49 29.61 6.79
N ALA A 115 12.50 30.54 7.75
CA ALA A 115 11.52 31.60 7.86
C ALA A 115 11.36 32.33 6.55
N SER A 116 10.17 32.38 6.09
CA SER A 116 9.82 32.89 4.78
C SER A 116 9.57 34.39 4.83
N ALA A 117 9.92 35.07 3.75
CA ALA A 117 9.18 36.23 3.35
C ALA A 117 7.70 35.86 3.21
N LYS A 118 6.80 36.84 3.34
CA LYS A 118 5.33 36.70 3.40
C LYS A 118 4.67 35.72 2.40
N HIS A 119 5.42 35.27 1.38
CA HIS A 119 4.93 34.49 0.25
C HIS A 119 5.80 33.27 -0.11
N THR A 120 6.90 33.03 0.61
CA THR A 120 7.84 31.96 0.27
C THR A 120 8.14 31.11 1.50
N ALA A 121 8.04 29.81 1.41
CA ALA A 121 8.46 28.87 2.43
C ALA A 121 9.51 27.91 1.84
N LEU A 122 10.61 27.73 2.55
CA LEU A 122 11.64 26.75 2.23
C LEU A 122 11.72 25.75 3.38
N ASN A 123 11.44 24.50 3.10
CA ASN A 123 11.50 23.39 4.05
C ASN A 123 12.71 22.52 3.73
N LEU A 124 13.51 22.21 4.75
CA LEU A 124 14.56 21.20 4.69
C LEU A 124 14.13 20.02 5.56
N TYR A 125 14.35 18.81 5.07
CA TYR A 125 14.01 17.60 5.84
C TYR A 125 15.03 16.49 5.57
N ALA A 126 15.30 15.71 6.60
CA ALA A 126 16.13 14.53 6.53
C ALA A 126 15.61 13.47 7.49
N SER A 127 15.72 12.20 7.10
CA SER A 127 15.49 11.08 8.00
C SER A 127 16.48 9.96 7.74
N HIS A 128 16.78 9.21 8.78
CA HIS A 128 17.60 8.01 8.70
C HIS A 128 17.10 6.99 9.70
N ASP A 129 16.67 5.85 9.20
CA ASP A 129 16.28 4.69 9.97
C ASP A 129 17.26 3.56 9.67
N ALA A 130 17.89 3.00 10.67
CA ALA A 130 18.81 1.91 10.49
C ALA A 130 18.54 0.77 11.48
N TYR A 131 18.79 -0.42 10.99
CA TYR A 131 18.78 -1.64 11.75
C TYR A 131 20.04 -2.43 11.40
N TRP A 132 20.80 -2.87 12.38
CA TRP A 132 22.07 -3.56 12.18
C TRP A 132 22.04 -5.00 12.65
N GLY A 133 22.75 -5.84 11.92
CA GLY A 133 22.80 -7.28 12.11
C GLY A 133 23.02 -7.99 10.77
N ARG A 134 22.78 -9.29 10.72
CA ARG A 134 22.84 -10.03 9.44
C ARG A 134 21.71 -9.64 8.49
N ASP A 135 20.59 -9.26 9.04
CA ASP A 135 19.40 -8.73 8.40
C ASP A 135 19.41 -7.21 8.37
N ALA A 136 20.59 -6.63 8.17
CA ALA A 136 20.76 -5.18 8.17
C ALA A 136 19.89 -4.51 7.12
N LEU A 137 19.31 -3.39 7.54
CA LEU A 137 18.46 -2.53 6.73
C LEU A 137 18.73 -1.08 7.12
N SER A 138 18.89 -0.18 6.17
CA SER A 138 18.85 1.24 6.46
C SER A 138 18.19 2.02 5.35
N GLN A 139 17.44 3.03 5.75
CA GLN A 139 16.74 3.93 4.84
C GLN A 139 17.09 5.36 5.20
N SER A 140 17.56 6.12 4.23
CA SER A 140 17.94 7.52 4.39
C SER A 140 17.19 8.36 3.39
N LEU A 141 16.71 9.50 3.84
CA LEU A 141 16.04 10.50 3.03
C LEU A 141 16.67 11.87 3.33
N LEU A 142 16.94 12.63 2.31
CA LEU A 142 17.30 14.03 2.41
C LEU A 142 16.50 14.81 1.35
N GLY A 143 15.87 15.90 1.73
CA GLY A 143 15.08 16.67 0.79
C GLY A 143 14.95 18.14 1.14
N MET A 144 14.49 18.87 0.14
CA MET A 144 14.23 20.30 0.19
C MET A 144 12.96 20.59 -0.61
N GLN A 145 12.08 21.40 -0.04
CA GLN A 145 10.86 21.85 -0.69
C GLN A 145 10.76 23.37 -0.62
N LEU A 146 10.59 24.00 -1.76
CA LEU A 146 10.32 25.43 -1.90
C LEU A 146 8.88 25.62 -2.36
N VAL A 147 8.13 26.46 -1.64
CA VAL A 147 6.78 26.88 -2.03
C VAL A 147 6.77 28.41 -2.14
N HIS A 148 6.30 28.93 -3.26
CA HIS A 148 6.15 30.35 -3.46
C HIS A 148 4.72 30.68 -3.89
N HIS A 149 4.07 31.58 -3.14
CA HIS A 149 2.71 32.04 -3.40
C HIS A 149 2.72 33.34 -4.18
N PHE A 150 2.39 33.27 -5.45
CA PHE A 150 2.07 34.44 -6.26
C PHE A 150 0.62 34.89 -6.00
N ARG A 151 0.25 36.03 -6.53
CA ARG A 151 -1.12 36.56 -6.36
C ARG A 151 -2.23 35.61 -6.83
N ASN A 152 -2.00 34.90 -7.93
CA ASN A 152 -3.01 34.06 -8.61
C ASN A 152 -2.53 32.63 -8.86
N MET A 153 -1.35 32.28 -8.37
CA MET A 153 -0.71 31.00 -8.67
C MET A 153 0.25 30.61 -7.55
N ASP A 154 0.30 29.34 -7.23
CA ASP A 154 1.33 28.75 -6.38
C ASP A 154 2.36 28.01 -7.23
N MET A 155 3.61 28.18 -6.90
CA MET A 155 4.73 27.42 -7.44
C MET A 155 5.32 26.56 -6.33
N TYR A 156 5.59 25.33 -6.62
CA TYR A 156 6.37 24.47 -5.74
C TYR A 156 7.55 23.83 -6.48
N PHE A 157 8.60 23.63 -5.75
CA PHE A 157 9.79 22.91 -6.20
C PHE A 157 10.24 21.99 -5.07
N ASP A 158 10.47 20.73 -5.38
CA ASP A 158 10.89 19.70 -4.43
C ASP A 158 12.05 18.92 -5.02
N VAL A 159 13.09 18.71 -4.21
CA VAL A 159 14.22 17.84 -4.55
C VAL A 159 14.46 16.91 -3.38
N GLN A 160 14.59 15.63 -3.65
CA GLN A 160 14.91 14.64 -2.62
C GLN A 160 15.85 13.56 -3.13
N GLY A 161 16.66 13.04 -2.22
CA GLY A 161 17.49 11.89 -2.42
C GLY A 161 17.17 10.82 -1.38
N ASN A 162 16.99 9.58 -1.82
CA ASN A 162 16.74 8.43 -0.98
C ASN A 162 17.85 7.40 -1.17
N ASN A 163 18.18 6.72 -0.09
CA ASN A 163 19.06 5.57 -0.11
C ASN A 163 18.43 4.44 0.70
N ASP A 164 18.35 3.26 0.13
CA ASP A 164 17.81 2.05 0.75
C ASP A 164 18.85 0.93 0.68
N TYR A 165 19.43 0.59 1.82
CA TYR A 165 20.43 -0.47 1.98
C TYR A 165 19.78 -1.67 2.65
N PHE A 166 20.05 -2.89 2.15
CA PHE A 166 19.57 -4.12 2.76
C PHE A 166 20.46 -5.33 2.42
N THR A 167 20.34 -6.38 3.22
CA THR A 167 21.08 -7.63 3.08
C THR A 167 20.18 -8.76 2.60
N TYR A 168 20.73 -9.67 1.78
CA TYR A 168 20.05 -10.89 1.29
C TYR A 168 20.17 -12.04 2.30
N TYR A 169 19.70 -11.84 3.52
CA TYR A 169 19.84 -12.84 4.58
C TYR A 169 19.03 -14.13 4.36
N GLY A 170 18.03 -14.12 3.47
CA GLY A 170 17.26 -15.29 3.06
C GLY A 170 18.09 -16.35 2.35
N LYS A 171 19.23 -15.98 1.74
CA LYS A 171 20.20 -16.92 1.16
C LYS A 171 20.83 -17.85 2.21
N TYR A 172 20.69 -17.52 3.47
CA TYR A 172 21.23 -18.26 4.63
C TYR A 172 20.11 -18.87 5.48
N PHE A 173 18.89 -18.91 4.96
CA PHE A 173 17.74 -19.45 5.66
C PHE A 173 17.72 -20.98 5.63
N ASP A 174 17.67 -21.61 6.80
CA ASP A 174 17.39 -23.03 6.95
C ASP A 174 15.91 -23.19 7.34
N GLY A 175 15.12 -23.81 6.46
CA GLY A 175 13.67 -23.95 6.62
C GLY A 175 13.22 -24.58 7.94
N ASN A 176 14.06 -25.38 8.58
CA ASN A 176 13.74 -26.07 9.83
C ASN A 176 14.28 -25.36 11.09
N GLN A 177 15.38 -24.65 10.97
CA GLN A 177 16.08 -24.07 12.12
C GLN A 177 16.15 -22.53 12.09
N GLY A 178 15.65 -21.88 11.07
CA GLY A 178 15.80 -20.44 10.86
C GLY A 178 17.07 -20.09 10.09
N LEU A 179 17.66 -18.94 10.37
CA LEU A 179 18.89 -18.50 9.70
C LEU A 179 20.04 -19.50 9.93
N ALA A 180 20.50 -20.16 8.87
CA ALA A 180 21.73 -20.95 8.93
C ALA A 180 22.90 -20.02 9.29
N ILE A 181 23.55 -20.29 10.40
CA ILE A 181 24.66 -19.46 10.90
C ILE A 181 25.96 -19.99 10.30
N ASN A 182 26.28 -19.60 9.07
CA ASN A 182 27.68 -19.62 8.66
C ASN A 182 28.38 -18.41 9.29
N ILE A 183 28.92 -18.61 10.47
CA ILE A 183 29.68 -17.59 11.20
C ILE A 183 30.94 -17.33 10.40
N GLY A 184 31.04 -16.15 9.77
CA GLY A 184 32.25 -15.69 9.12
C GLY A 184 32.14 -15.26 7.67
N GLU A 185 31.10 -15.65 6.91
CA GLU A 185 30.91 -15.18 5.55
C GLU A 185 30.12 -13.86 5.52
N PRO A 186 30.54 -12.88 4.70
CA PRO A 186 29.81 -11.63 4.53
C PRO A 186 28.46 -11.91 3.86
N VAL A 187 27.40 -11.33 4.42
CA VAL A 187 26.06 -11.42 3.82
C VAL A 187 26.01 -10.50 2.61
N GLU A 188 25.60 -11.02 1.46
CA GLU A 188 25.37 -10.19 0.29
C GLU A 188 24.38 -9.06 0.59
N HIS A 189 24.64 -7.90 0.01
CA HIS A 189 23.82 -6.70 0.23
C HIS A 189 23.57 -5.95 -1.07
N GLN A 190 22.58 -5.09 -1.02
CA GLN A 190 22.28 -4.15 -2.10
C GLN A 190 22.06 -2.76 -1.53
N ASN A 191 22.35 -1.76 -2.35
CA ASN A 191 22.21 -0.36 -2.04
C ASN A 191 21.48 0.33 -3.20
N LEU A 192 20.21 0.69 -2.97
CA LEU A 192 19.38 1.35 -3.95
C LEU A 192 19.42 2.86 -3.73
N TRP A 193 19.54 3.61 -4.80
CA TRP A 193 19.55 5.07 -4.74
C TRP A 193 18.42 5.64 -5.58
N GLN A 194 17.82 6.69 -5.07
CA GLN A 194 16.82 7.45 -5.80
C GLN A 194 17.11 8.93 -5.64
N VAL A 195 17.06 9.66 -6.74
CA VAL A 195 17.08 11.12 -6.74
C VAL A 195 15.88 11.60 -7.54
N SER A 196 15.11 12.52 -6.97
CA SER A 196 13.97 13.11 -7.68
C SER A 196 13.96 14.63 -7.53
N ALA A 197 13.47 15.28 -8.58
CA ALA A 197 13.21 16.71 -8.61
C ALA A 197 11.84 16.94 -9.24
N ASN A 198 10.98 17.68 -8.56
CA ASN A 198 9.63 18.00 -9.03
C ASN A 198 9.43 19.51 -9.02
N MET A 199 8.77 20.02 -10.03
CA MET A 199 8.34 21.40 -10.11
C MET A 199 6.89 21.46 -10.54
N GLY A 200 6.11 22.32 -9.92
CA GLY A 200 4.72 22.48 -10.29
C GLY A 200 4.21 23.91 -10.11
N LEU A 201 3.17 24.19 -10.87
CA LEU A 201 2.43 25.43 -10.88
C LEU A 201 0.96 25.09 -10.71
N LYS A 202 0.27 25.76 -9.80
CA LYS A 202 -1.17 25.57 -9.57
C LYS A 202 -1.87 26.91 -9.48
N SER A 203 -2.93 27.09 -10.25
CA SER A 203 -3.73 28.30 -10.18
C SER A 203 -4.45 28.41 -8.85
N THR A 204 -4.40 29.59 -8.21
CA THR A 204 -5.14 29.92 -6.98
C THR A 204 -6.22 30.97 -7.23
N HIS A 205 -6.35 31.41 -8.48
CA HIS A 205 -7.34 32.38 -8.87
C HIS A 205 -8.76 31.82 -8.69
N LYS A 206 -9.67 32.62 -8.13
CA LYS A 206 -11.11 32.26 -7.94
C LYS A 206 -11.94 32.42 -9.22
N GLY A 207 -11.33 32.24 -10.39
CA GLY A 207 -12.01 32.28 -11.67
C GLY A 207 -12.68 30.95 -12.04
N ASP A 208 -13.43 30.98 -13.12
CA ASP A 208 -14.13 29.78 -13.63
C ASP A 208 -13.17 28.75 -14.22
N VAL A 209 -11.94 29.16 -14.61
CA VAL A 209 -10.91 28.26 -15.13
C VAL A 209 -9.82 28.08 -14.09
N GLN A 210 -9.53 26.83 -13.79
CA GLN A 210 -8.41 26.43 -12.94
C GLN A 210 -7.49 25.50 -13.71
N TYR A 211 -6.21 25.58 -13.45
CA TYR A 211 -5.22 24.71 -14.08
C TYR A 211 -4.11 24.36 -13.10
N SER A 212 -3.49 23.22 -13.32
CA SER A 212 -2.21 22.87 -12.72
C SER A 212 -1.29 22.23 -13.75
N PHE A 213 0.00 22.42 -13.55
CA PHE A 213 1.05 21.83 -14.34
C PHE A 213 2.16 21.34 -13.41
N GLN A 214 2.60 20.12 -13.61
CA GLN A 214 3.70 19.54 -12.86
C GLN A 214 4.62 18.80 -13.80
N VAL A 215 5.92 18.95 -13.60
CA VAL A 215 6.95 18.13 -14.23
C VAL A 215 7.88 17.60 -13.15
N GLY A 216 8.20 16.32 -13.24
CA GLY A 216 9.09 15.62 -12.35
C GLY A 216 10.14 14.83 -13.12
N TYR A 217 11.33 14.76 -12.57
CA TYR A 217 12.39 13.86 -12.96
C TYR A 217 12.74 12.97 -11.78
N LYS A 218 12.90 11.68 -12.02
CA LYS A 218 13.34 10.71 -11.03
C LYS A 218 14.35 9.75 -11.63
N ALA A 219 15.51 9.65 -11.02
CA ALA A 219 16.51 8.64 -11.31
C ALA A 219 16.50 7.59 -10.20
N PHE A 220 16.28 6.34 -10.55
CA PHE A 220 16.38 5.20 -9.65
C PHE A 220 17.54 4.30 -10.08
N ILE A 221 18.46 4.04 -9.16
CA ILE A 221 19.69 3.31 -9.40
C ILE A 221 19.67 2.02 -8.59
N ALA A 222 19.61 0.92 -9.29
CA ALA A 222 19.78 -0.43 -8.74
C ALA A 222 21.10 -1.00 -9.30
N PRO A 223 22.23 -0.87 -8.57
CA PRO A 223 23.58 -1.10 -9.11
C PRO A 223 23.80 -2.50 -9.69
N GLN A 224 23.07 -3.50 -9.20
CA GLN A 224 23.17 -4.88 -9.71
C GLN A 224 22.37 -5.10 -11.01
N TYR A 225 21.49 -4.17 -11.38
CA TYR A 225 20.50 -4.35 -12.43
C TYR A 225 20.50 -3.24 -13.47
N THR A 226 20.04 -2.04 -13.11
CA THR A 226 19.75 -0.96 -14.06
C THR A 226 19.76 0.41 -13.40
N VAL A 227 19.86 1.43 -14.25
CA VAL A 227 19.49 2.81 -13.92
C VAL A 227 18.21 3.13 -14.67
N GLU A 228 17.16 3.47 -13.94
CA GLU A 228 15.87 3.89 -14.47
C GLU A 228 15.73 5.41 -14.35
N ASN A 229 15.48 6.08 -15.47
CA ASN A 229 15.22 7.50 -15.53
C ASN A 229 13.75 7.72 -15.90
N GLN A 230 13.01 8.38 -15.04
CA GLN A 230 11.60 8.69 -15.23
C GLN A 230 11.41 10.19 -15.43
N ILE A 231 10.66 10.56 -16.45
CA ILE A 231 10.15 11.92 -16.64
C ILE A 231 8.63 11.84 -16.57
N LEU A 232 8.08 12.54 -15.59
CA LEU A 232 6.65 12.58 -15.29
C LEU A 232 6.13 13.97 -15.59
N THR A 233 5.07 14.08 -16.36
CA THR A 233 4.41 15.36 -16.63
C THR A 233 2.92 15.20 -16.40
N HIS A 234 2.38 16.08 -15.59
CA HIS A 234 0.94 16.14 -15.32
C HIS A 234 0.42 17.52 -15.67
N PHE A 235 -0.68 17.56 -16.37
CA PHE A 235 -1.39 18.78 -16.70
C PHE A 235 -2.89 18.57 -16.45
N ASP A 236 -3.51 19.43 -15.70
CA ASP A 236 -4.95 19.49 -15.56
C ASP A 236 -5.47 20.89 -15.91
N ILE A 237 -6.62 20.92 -16.55
CA ILE A 237 -7.40 22.14 -16.76
C ILE A 237 -8.88 21.82 -16.57
N ASN A 238 -9.53 22.66 -15.79
CA ASN A 238 -10.96 22.51 -15.55
C ASN A 238 -11.67 23.86 -15.62
N TRP A 239 -12.92 23.81 -16.07
CA TRP A 239 -13.81 24.94 -16.15
C TRP A 239 -15.04 24.69 -15.28
N THR A 240 -15.33 25.64 -14.40
CA THR A 240 -16.44 25.58 -13.44
C THR A 240 -17.57 26.50 -13.88
N SER A 241 -18.78 25.98 -14.07
CA SER A 241 -19.98 26.76 -14.36
C SER A 241 -20.96 26.70 -13.18
N ASN A 242 -21.44 27.85 -12.78
CA ASN A 242 -22.48 28.00 -11.74
C ASN A 242 -22.10 27.31 -10.39
N LYS A 243 -20.81 27.09 -10.11
CA LYS A 243 -20.30 26.38 -8.91
C LYS A 243 -20.85 24.94 -8.74
N LYS A 244 -21.52 24.40 -9.75
CA LYS A 244 -22.15 23.08 -9.70
C LYS A 244 -21.61 22.13 -10.75
N HIS A 245 -21.18 22.67 -11.88
CA HIS A 245 -20.76 21.90 -13.03
C HIS A 245 -19.28 22.19 -13.27
N VAL A 246 -18.47 21.14 -13.29
CA VAL A 246 -17.06 21.24 -13.66
C VAL A 246 -16.83 20.32 -14.84
N ALA A 247 -16.24 20.82 -15.90
CA ALA A 247 -15.76 20.01 -17.01
C ALA A 247 -14.25 20.21 -17.13
N GLY A 248 -13.52 19.16 -17.42
CA GLY A 248 -12.06 19.28 -17.47
C GLY A 248 -11.40 18.14 -18.23
N ILE A 249 -10.09 18.27 -18.33
CA ILE A 249 -9.21 17.26 -18.92
C ILE A 249 -7.95 17.16 -18.09
N ASN A 250 -7.57 15.94 -17.75
CA ASN A 250 -6.30 15.59 -17.15
C ASN A 250 -5.42 14.89 -18.19
N ILE A 251 -4.16 15.22 -18.23
CA ILE A 251 -3.18 14.63 -19.13
C ILE A 251 -1.94 14.24 -18.32
N ASP A 252 -1.62 12.95 -18.33
CA ASP A 252 -0.41 12.41 -17.72
C ASP A 252 0.50 11.84 -18.81
N VAL A 253 1.75 12.24 -18.79
CA VAL A 253 2.81 11.66 -19.64
C VAL A 253 3.89 11.11 -18.74
N GLN A 254 4.24 9.86 -18.97
CA GLN A 254 5.31 9.20 -18.22
C GLN A 254 6.29 8.53 -19.19
N ASN A 255 7.55 8.90 -19.10
CA ASN A 255 8.62 8.31 -19.87
C ASN A 255 9.60 7.62 -18.92
N MET A 256 9.85 6.35 -19.15
CA MET A 256 10.82 5.54 -18.43
C MET A 256 11.91 5.06 -19.38
N LEU A 257 13.12 5.51 -19.12
CA LEU A 257 14.31 5.19 -19.90
C LEU A 257 15.25 4.34 -19.04
N TYR A 258 15.65 3.20 -19.57
CA TYR A 258 16.47 2.23 -18.85
C TYR A 258 17.87 2.15 -19.43
N ASN A 259 18.87 2.25 -18.55
CA ASN A 259 20.26 1.94 -18.86
C ASN A 259 20.62 0.65 -18.14
N THR A 260 20.65 -0.46 -18.88
CA THR A 260 20.99 -1.77 -18.32
C THR A 260 22.48 -1.83 -17.99
N LEU A 261 22.80 -2.26 -16.77
CA LEU A 261 24.18 -2.40 -16.30
C LEU A 261 24.80 -3.77 -16.66
N LYS A 262 23.95 -4.74 -17.06
CA LYS A 262 24.39 -6.06 -17.51
C LYS A 262 24.09 -6.23 -19.01
N PRO A 263 25.05 -6.73 -19.82
CA PRO A 263 24.90 -6.85 -21.28
C PRO A 263 23.76 -7.77 -21.73
N ASP A 264 23.40 -8.76 -20.92
CA ASP A 264 22.44 -9.81 -21.27
C ASP A 264 20.99 -9.47 -20.89
N SER A 265 20.74 -8.34 -20.22
CA SER A 265 19.41 -7.92 -19.83
C SER A 265 18.92 -6.77 -20.69
N THR A 266 17.91 -7.02 -21.52
CA THR A 266 17.22 -5.96 -22.28
C THR A 266 15.92 -5.59 -21.57
N ILE A 267 15.89 -4.40 -20.97
CA ILE A 267 14.65 -3.81 -20.46
C ILE A 267 14.18 -2.77 -21.48
N LEU A 268 12.94 -2.89 -21.93
CA LEU A 268 12.36 -1.96 -22.89
C LEU A 268 12.08 -0.61 -22.23
N ASN A 269 12.45 0.47 -22.91
CA ASN A 269 11.98 1.81 -22.55
C ASN A 269 10.46 1.86 -22.67
N ARG A 270 9.82 2.65 -21.82
CA ARG A 270 8.36 2.74 -21.74
C ARG A 270 7.89 4.16 -21.79
N HIS A 271 6.86 4.39 -22.57
CA HIS A 271 6.22 5.69 -22.72
C HIS A 271 4.72 5.50 -22.50
N ALA A 272 4.14 6.26 -21.57
CA ALA A 272 2.72 6.25 -21.36
C ALA A 272 2.13 7.64 -21.52
N LEU A 273 0.97 7.67 -22.13
CA LEU A 273 0.10 8.83 -22.22
C LEU A 273 -1.27 8.41 -21.67
N ARG A 274 -1.77 9.16 -20.71
CA ARG A 274 -3.16 9.10 -20.26
C ARG A 274 -3.83 10.43 -20.56
N ILE A 275 -5.01 10.37 -21.11
CA ILE A 275 -5.91 11.51 -21.29
C ILE A 275 -7.22 11.15 -20.61
N GLU A 276 -7.67 12.00 -19.70
CA GLU A 276 -8.92 11.84 -18.97
C GLU A 276 -9.81 13.07 -19.16
N PRO A 277 -10.69 13.08 -20.15
CA PRO A 277 -11.82 14.02 -20.15
C PRO A 277 -12.80 13.63 -19.06
N PHE A 278 -13.28 14.63 -18.30
CA PHE A 278 -14.22 14.38 -17.22
C PHE A 278 -15.26 15.47 -17.09
N TYR A 279 -16.36 15.11 -16.45
CA TYR A 279 -17.42 16.01 -16.02
C TYR A 279 -17.75 15.72 -14.56
N GLU A 280 -17.85 16.77 -13.75
CA GLU A 280 -18.23 16.67 -12.34
C GLU A 280 -19.46 17.53 -12.06
N TYR A 281 -20.42 16.93 -11.36
CA TYR A 281 -21.60 17.61 -10.87
C TYR A 281 -21.60 17.65 -9.35
N LYS A 282 -21.67 18.86 -8.80
CA LYS A 282 -21.76 19.12 -7.35
C LYS A 282 -23.03 19.87 -7.03
N HIS A 283 -23.92 19.28 -6.26
CA HIS A 283 -25.12 19.98 -5.81
C HIS A 283 -25.54 19.54 -4.42
N LYS A 284 -25.49 20.46 -3.46
CA LYS A 284 -25.85 20.22 -2.05
C LYS A 284 -25.12 18.97 -1.49
N SER A 285 -25.89 17.86 -1.38
CA SER A 285 -25.43 16.61 -0.77
C SER A 285 -24.87 15.59 -1.79
N ILE A 286 -24.91 15.89 -3.08
CA ILE A 286 -24.51 14.95 -4.13
C ILE A 286 -23.28 15.47 -4.87
N ARG A 287 -22.30 14.60 -5.07
CA ARG A 287 -21.18 14.78 -5.99
C ARG A 287 -21.12 13.58 -6.93
N LEU A 288 -21.08 13.86 -8.23
CA LEU A 288 -20.87 12.86 -9.27
C LEU A 288 -19.71 13.32 -10.14
N HIS A 289 -18.66 12.52 -10.21
CA HIS A 289 -17.58 12.66 -11.18
C HIS A 289 -17.70 11.54 -12.20
N ALA A 290 -17.63 11.87 -13.48
CA ALA A 290 -17.68 10.92 -14.59
C ALA A 290 -16.57 11.26 -15.58
N GLY A 291 -15.54 10.44 -15.61
CA GLY A 291 -14.39 10.51 -16.49
C GLY A 291 -14.16 9.20 -17.22
N VAL A 292 -13.37 9.26 -18.26
CA VAL A 292 -12.87 8.09 -18.98
C VAL A 292 -11.36 8.24 -19.15
N ASN A 293 -10.60 7.31 -18.57
CA ASN A 293 -9.17 7.22 -18.83
C ASN A 293 -8.94 6.59 -20.20
N VAL A 294 -8.20 7.28 -21.04
CA VAL A 294 -7.73 6.79 -22.33
C VAL A 294 -6.22 6.62 -22.20
N ASP A 295 -5.78 5.39 -22.02
CA ASP A 295 -4.39 5.03 -21.79
C ASP A 295 -3.74 4.50 -23.06
N LEU A 296 -2.54 4.99 -23.37
CA LEU A 296 -1.66 4.51 -24.42
C LEU A 296 -0.27 4.25 -23.84
N ASN A 297 0.17 2.99 -23.90
CA ASN A 297 1.52 2.59 -23.49
C ASN A 297 2.30 2.07 -24.70
N ILE A 298 3.55 2.47 -24.81
CA ILE A 298 4.46 2.09 -25.88
C ILE A 298 5.77 1.58 -25.26
N GLY A 299 6.18 0.37 -25.64
CA GLY A 299 7.49 -0.20 -25.34
C GLY A 299 8.41 -0.05 -26.55
N THR A 300 9.61 0.50 -26.31
CA THR A 300 10.63 0.67 -27.35
C THR A 300 11.94 0.01 -26.95
N GLY A 301 12.70 -0.51 -27.91
CA GLY A 301 14.06 -0.98 -27.66
C GLY A 301 14.99 0.13 -27.16
N THR A 302 16.18 -0.24 -26.75
CA THR A 302 17.21 0.69 -26.22
C THR A 302 17.61 1.80 -27.21
N LEU A 303 17.47 1.55 -28.49
CA LEU A 303 17.53 2.59 -29.53
C LEU A 303 16.08 2.98 -29.82
N LEU A 304 15.66 4.15 -29.46
CA LEU A 304 14.31 4.73 -29.66
C LEU A 304 13.63 4.48 -31.01
N SER A 305 14.28 3.73 -31.92
CA SER A 305 13.89 3.50 -33.29
C SER A 305 13.00 2.27 -33.51
N SER A 306 12.88 1.35 -32.57
CA SER A 306 12.03 0.16 -32.72
C SER A 306 10.88 0.15 -31.68
N VAL A 307 9.65 0.30 -32.17
CA VAL A 307 8.45 0.07 -31.37
C VAL A 307 8.22 -1.45 -31.33
N GLU A 308 8.33 -2.02 -30.12
CA GLU A 308 8.16 -3.46 -29.95
C GLU A 308 6.76 -3.83 -29.43
N ASN A 309 6.17 -2.98 -28.62
CA ASN A 309 4.86 -3.23 -28.02
C ASN A 309 4.01 -1.96 -27.92
N ILE A 310 2.72 -2.07 -28.19
CA ILE A 310 1.73 -1.01 -27.98
C ILE A 310 0.55 -1.59 -27.22
N ALA A 311 0.10 -0.90 -26.18
CA ALA A 311 -1.12 -1.21 -25.48
C ALA A 311 -2.01 0.03 -25.37
N PHE A 312 -3.27 -0.13 -25.73
CA PHE A 312 -4.29 0.92 -25.66
C PHE A 312 -5.52 0.37 -24.94
N ALA A 313 -6.02 1.10 -23.97
CA ALA A 313 -7.27 0.74 -23.30
C ALA A 313 -8.01 1.95 -22.74
N PRO A 314 -9.29 2.08 -23.03
CA PRO A 314 -10.17 2.96 -22.29
C PRO A 314 -10.62 2.30 -21.00
N SER A 315 -10.74 3.08 -19.92
CA SER A 315 -11.23 2.60 -18.64
C SER A 315 -12.04 3.66 -17.91
N PRO A 316 -12.97 3.28 -17.02
CA PRO A 316 -13.79 4.24 -16.29
C PRO A 316 -12.96 5.00 -15.24
N ASN A 317 -13.39 6.22 -14.95
CA ASN A 317 -13.08 6.96 -13.74
C ASN A 317 -14.37 7.63 -13.24
N ILE A 318 -15.13 6.90 -12.42
CA ILE A 318 -16.43 7.32 -11.94
C ILE A 318 -16.40 7.38 -10.42
N GLU A 319 -16.86 8.49 -9.85
CA GLU A 319 -17.03 8.66 -8.40
C GLU A 319 -18.43 9.20 -8.12
N PHE A 320 -19.09 8.62 -7.16
CA PHE A 320 -20.39 9.06 -6.67
C PHE A 320 -20.34 9.20 -5.15
N GLU A 321 -20.79 10.32 -4.64
CA GLU A 321 -20.91 10.61 -3.22
C GLU A 321 -22.28 11.21 -2.91
N TRP A 322 -22.90 10.75 -1.83
CA TRP A 322 -24.17 11.25 -1.38
C TRP A 322 -24.23 11.38 0.14
N ASN A 323 -24.27 12.61 0.64
CA ASN A 323 -24.49 12.92 2.05
C ASN A 323 -25.99 12.94 2.33
N MET A 324 -26.52 11.90 2.95
CA MET A 324 -27.95 11.67 3.11
C MET A 324 -28.55 12.36 4.33
N MET A 325 -27.88 12.52 5.43
CA MET A 325 -28.42 13.04 6.69
C MET A 325 -27.42 13.97 7.37
N ASP A 326 -27.32 15.21 6.90
CA ASP A 326 -26.49 16.26 7.50
C ASP A 326 -25.19 15.75 8.18
N ASN A 327 -24.37 14.99 7.42
CA ASN A 327 -23.13 14.37 7.85
C ASN A 327 -23.25 13.15 8.79
N ILE A 328 -24.42 12.58 8.99
CA ILE A 328 -24.58 11.34 9.76
C ILE A 328 -24.35 10.12 8.88
N PHE A 329 -24.90 10.13 7.67
CA PHE A 329 -24.78 9.02 6.72
C PHE A 329 -24.28 9.52 5.37
N HIS A 330 -23.19 8.91 4.89
CA HIS A 330 -22.57 9.20 3.62
C HIS A 330 -22.40 7.92 2.81
N LEU A 331 -23.08 7.86 1.66
CA LEU A 331 -22.92 6.78 0.68
C LEU A 331 -21.90 7.18 -0.36
N TYR A 332 -21.03 6.28 -0.75
CA TYR A 332 -20.09 6.49 -1.84
C TYR A 332 -19.92 5.24 -2.71
N ALA A 333 -19.60 5.48 -3.96
CA ALA A 333 -19.22 4.46 -4.92
C ALA A 333 -18.15 5.01 -5.84
N ASN A 334 -17.17 4.20 -6.19
CA ASN A 334 -16.19 4.54 -7.21
C ASN A 334 -15.93 3.34 -8.12
N ALA A 335 -15.52 3.63 -9.36
CA ALA A 335 -15.05 2.64 -10.30
C ALA A 335 -13.94 3.28 -11.13
N LYS A 336 -12.74 2.77 -10.99
CA LYS A 336 -11.53 3.28 -11.66
C LYS A 336 -10.86 2.17 -12.44
N GLY A 337 -10.26 2.52 -13.55
CA GLY A 337 -9.43 1.62 -14.30
C GLY A 337 -8.22 2.34 -14.88
N SER A 338 -7.18 1.59 -15.23
CA SER A 338 -5.97 2.15 -15.81
C SER A 338 -5.05 1.10 -16.37
N ILE A 339 -4.25 1.48 -17.36
CA ILE A 339 -3.02 0.75 -17.67
C ILE A 339 -1.92 1.31 -16.78
N GLY A 340 -1.31 0.43 -15.96
CA GLY A 340 -0.16 0.80 -15.14
C GLY A 340 1.15 0.66 -15.91
N ILE A 341 2.02 1.65 -15.81
CA ILE A 341 3.43 1.43 -16.11
C ILE A 341 4.10 1.02 -14.81
N ARG A 342 4.59 -0.20 -14.77
CA ARG A 342 5.34 -0.68 -13.61
C ARG A 342 6.82 -0.41 -13.82
N SER A 343 7.40 0.35 -12.90
CA SER A 343 8.81 0.66 -12.88
C SER A 343 9.62 -0.41 -12.15
N VAL A 344 10.92 -0.45 -12.37
CA VAL A 344 11.83 -1.30 -11.60
C VAL A 344 11.80 -0.92 -10.11
N GLU A 345 11.72 0.39 -9.82
CA GLU A 345 11.53 0.90 -8.47
C GLU A 345 10.28 0.33 -7.81
N GLU A 346 9.14 0.36 -8.52
CA GLU A 346 7.87 -0.16 -8.01
C GLU A 346 7.95 -1.66 -7.70
N TYR A 347 8.55 -2.46 -8.60
CA TYR A 347 8.73 -3.89 -8.38
C TYR A 347 9.63 -4.19 -7.18
N LEU A 348 10.76 -3.49 -7.03
CA LEU A 348 11.63 -3.62 -5.86
C LEU A 348 10.96 -3.09 -4.58
N GLY A 349 10.03 -2.16 -4.69
CA GLY A 349 9.18 -1.71 -3.60
C GLY A 349 8.20 -2.81 -3.13
N TYR A 350 7.67 -3.63 -4.03
CA TYR A 350 6.86 -4.80 -3.64
C TYR A 350 7.69 -5.88 -2.95
N ASN A 351 8.86 -6.18 -3.50
CA ASN A 351 9.80 -7.12 -2.91
C ASN A 351 11.24 -6.74 -3.29
N ARG A 352 11.99 -6.23 -2.34
CA ARG A 352 13.39 -5.82 -2.52
C ARG A 352 14.34 -6.97 -2.89
N TYR A 353 13.94 -8.22 -2.63
CA TYR A 353 14.71 -9.42 -2.94
C TYR A 353 14.43 -9.98 -4.34
N LEU A 354 13.74 -9.21 -5.17
CA LEU A 354 13.39 -9.59 -6.52
C LEU A 354 14.61 -9.53 -7.45
N ASN A 355 14.84 -10.59 -8.22
CA ASN A 355 15.83 -10.58 -9.29
C ASN A 355 15.20 -10.09 -10.60
N ILE A 356 15.52 -8.87 -10.98
CA ILE A 356 14.99 -8.21 -12.16
C ILE A 356 15.45 -8.87 -13.46
N ASN A 357 16.63 -9.50 -13.47
CA ASN A 357 17.18 -10.17 -14.65
C ASN A 357 16.50 -11.51 -14.95
N GLN A 358 15.69 -12.03 -14.04
CA GLN A 358 14.97 -13.28 -14.21
C GLN A 358 13.47 -13.00 -14.44
N GLY A 359 13.05 -13.07 -15.67
CA GLY A 359 11.63 -13.06 -16.00
C GLY A 359 11.26 -12.19 -17.20
N VAL A 360 10.35 -12.69 -18.00
CA VAL A 360 9.75 -12.01 -19.17
C VAL A 360 8.84 -10.83 -18.74
N ALA A 361 8.49 -10.80 -17.44
CA ALA A 361 7.48 -9.90 -16.90
C ALA A 361 7.83 -8.41 -17.00
N PHE A 362 9.11 -8.06 -16.98
CA PHE A 362 9.53 -6.65 -17.06
C PHE A 362 9.27 -6.01 -18.42
N ASN A 363 9.20 -6.81 -19.48
CA ASN A 363 8.96 -6.32 -20.84
C ASN A 363 7.48 -6.36 -21.23
N ASP A 364 6.60 -6.91 -20.39
CA ASP A 364 5.17 -6.89 -20.65
C ASP A 364 4.56 -5.54 -20.19
N ILE A 365 4.15 -4.74 -21.18
CA ILE A 365 3.51 -3.43 -20.96
C ILE A 365 2.00 -3.52 -20.71
N ARG A 366 1.43 -4.75 -20.71
CA ARG A 366 -0.02 -4.97 -20.66
C ARG A 366 -0.59 -5.08 -19.25
N ALA A 367 0.08 -4.52 -18.25
CA ALA A 367 -0.48 -4.43 -16.91
C ALA A 367 -1.71 -3.51 -16.91
N TYR A 368 -2.89 -4.09 -16.96
CA TYR A 368 -4.14 -3.37 -17.12
C TYR A 368 -5.14 -3.76 -16.02
N THR A 369 -5.70 -2.75 -15.39
CA THR A 369 -6.82 -2.90 -14.48
C THR A 369 -8.07 -2.31 -15.15
N PRO A 370 -8.90 -3.13 -15.83
CA PRO A 370 -10.12 -2.65 -16.48
C PRO A 370 -11.06 -1.97 -15.51
N VAL A 371 -11.14 -2.48 -14.29
CA VAL A 371 -12.00 -1.94 -13.25
C VAL A 371 -11.46 -2.30 -11.86
N ASP A 372 -11.43 -1.30 -11.01
CA ASP A 372 -11.35 -1.40 -9.56
C ASP A 372 -12.51 -0.58 -9.01
N ALA A 373 -13.52 -1.26 -8.50
CA ALA A 373 -14.76 -0.67 -8.05
C ALA A 373 -14.98 -0.91 -6.56
N GLN A 374 -15.44 0.09 -5.87
CA GLN A 374 -15.77 0.03 -4.45
C GLN A 374 -17.09 0.77 -4.19
N VAL A 375 -17.91 0.20 -3.33
CA VAL A 375 -19.10 0.83 -2.77
C VAL A 375 -19.02 0.75 -1.25
N GLY A 376 -19.38 1.81 -0.58
CA GLY A 376 -19.35 1.84 0.86
C GLY A 376 -20.24 2.94 1.44
N PHE A 377 -20.37 2.88 2.75
CA PHE A 377 -21.09 3.90 3.48
C PHE A 377 -20.36 4.25 4.78
N LYS A 378 -20.34 5.54 5.08
CA LYS A 378 -19.80 6.08 6.31
C LYS A 378 -20.94 6.51 7.20
N ILE A 379 -20.90 6.07 8.46
CA ILE A 379 -21.89 6.43 9.47
C ILE A 379 -21.18 7.16 10.60
N ARG A 380 -21.76 8.26 11.04
CA ARG A 380 -21.33 9.01 12.22
C ARG A 380 -22.43 8.97 13.29
N PRO A 381 -22.50 7.87 14.07
CA PRO A 381 -23.56 7.72 15.10
C PRO A 381 -23.50 8.81 16.16
N ILE A 382 -22.30 9.26 16.48
CA ILE A 382 -22.00 10.37 17.38
C ILE A 382 -20.87 11.23 16.76
N LYS A 383 -20.76 12.48 17.19
CA LYS A 383 -19.75 13.42 16.64
C LYS A 383 -18.30 12.93 16.75
N THR A 384 -18.04 12.07 17.70
CA THR A 384 -16.71 11.53 18.01
C THR A 384 -16.39 10.20 17.36
N MET A 385 -17.34 9.60 16.61
CA MET A 385 -17.18 8.28 16.02
C MET A 385 -17.53 8.29 14.55
N LEU A 386 -16.66 7.73 13.72
CA LEU A 386 -16.86 7.47 12.30
C LEU A 386 -16.66 5.99 12.03
N ILE A 387 -17.65 5.37 11.40
CA ILE A 387 -17.58 3.98 10.92
C ILE A 387 -17.70 4.01 9.41
N ASP A 388 -16.80 3.34 8.72
CA ASP A 388 -16.82 3.13 7.27
C ASP A 388 -16.92 1.63 6.99
N ILE A 389 -17.89 1.20 6.19
CA ILE A 389 -18.06 -0.19 5.77
C ILE A 389 -18.16 -0.21 4.25
N TYR A 390 -17.35 -1.06 3.62
CA TYR A 390 -17.25 -1.10 2.18
C TYR A 390 -17.03 -2.49 1.62
N GLY A 391 -17.42 -2.65 0.37
CA GLY A 391 -17.11 -3.79 -0.47
C GLY A 391 -16.56 -3.33 -1.81
N GLY A 392 -15.70 -4.15 -2.41
CA GLY A 392 -15.09 -3.81 -3.69
C GLY A 392 -14.80 -5.04 -4.53
N TYR A 393 -14.60 -4.77 -5.81
CA TYR A 393 -14.20 -5.75 -6.81
C TYR A 393 -13.15 -5.13 -7.72
N ALA A 394 -12.05 -5.85 -7.94
CA ALA A 394 -11.04 -5.47 -8.90
C ALA A 394 -10.69 -6.62 -9.84
N TYR A 395 -10.42 -6.29 -11.09
CA TYR A 395 -9.89 -7.22 -12.07
C TYR A 395 -8.57 -6.68 -12.62
N HIS A 396 -7.53 -7.48 -12.49
CA HIS A 396 -6.19 -7.13 -12.92
C HIS A 396 -5.72 -8.09 -14.01
N ILE A 397 -5.38 -7.56 -15.16
CA ILE A 397 -4.70 -8.28 -16.24
C ILE A 397 -3.21 -8.06 -16.04
N GLY A 398 -2.44 -9.15 -15.98
CA GLY A 398 -1.01 -9.06 -15.70
C GLY A 398 -0.68 -8.62 -14.26
N ALA A 399 -1.44 -9.06 -13.26
CA ALA A 399 -1.07 -8.87 -11.86
C ALA A 399 0.27 -9.54 -11.54
N CYS A 400 1.10 -8.87 -10.73
CA CYS A 400 2.41 -9.39 -10.36
C CYS A 400 2.33 -10.39 -9.22
N HIS A 401 2.94 -11.54 -9.41
CA HIS A 401 3.13 -12.58 -8.41
C HIS A 401 4.60 -12.97 -8.36
N MET A 402 5.04 -13.52 -7.23
CA MET A 402 6.44 -13.81 -7.00
C MET A 402 6.65 -15.29 -6.67
N GLU A 403 7.72 -15.86 -7.24
CA GLU A 403 8.19 -17.20 -6.93
C GLU A 403 9.54 -17.12 -6.22
N ALA A 404 9.66 -17.79 -5.10
CA ALA A 404 10.95 -17.93 -4.43
C ALA A 404 11.81 -18.93 -5.17
N ILE A 405 13.02 -18.51 -5.57
CA ILE A 405 14.03 -19.37 -6.19
C ILE A 405 14.90 -19.91 -5.07
N LEU A 406 14.98 -21.23 -4.97
CA LEU A 406 15.83 -21.88 -4.00
C LEU A 406 17.26 -22.02 -4.54
N GLN A 407 18.22 -21.96 -3.63
CA GLN A 407 19.60 -22.32 -3.95
C GLN A 407 19.67 -23.82 -4.23
N ASP A 408 20.52 -24.25 -5.17
CA ASP A 408 20.68 -25.64 -5.54
C ASP A 408 20.93 -26.53 -4.32
N ASN A 409 20.08 -27.56 -4.15
CA ASN A 409 20.12 -28.53 -3.06
C ASN A 409 20.01 -27.95 -1.64
N SER A 410 19.50 -26.73 -1.47
CA SER A 410 19.30 -26.06 -0.19
C SER A 410 17.87 -25.52 -0.07
N PRO A 411 17.26 -25.50 1.13
CA PRO A 411 16.01 -24.77 1.36
C PRO A 411 16.20 -23.25 1.40
N SER A 412 17.44 -22.76 1.29
CA SER A 412 17.74 -21.32 1.31
C SER A 412 17.18 -20.63 0.07
N VAL A 413 16.55 -19.48 0.26
CA VAL A 413 16.00 -18.68 -0.84
C VAL A 413 17.11 -17.85 -1.44
N GLN A 414 17.39 -18.06 -2.71
CA GLN A 414 18.38 -17.27 -3.41
C GLN A 414 17.86 -15.87 -3.72
N GLU A 415 16.73 -15.81 -4.40
CA GLU A 415 16.08 -14.58 -4.87
C GLU A 415 14.62 -14.87 -5.20
N TYR A 416 13.90 -13.84 -5.67
CA TYR A 416 12.53 -13.96 -6.17
C TYR A 416 12.47 -13.69 -7.66
N LYS A 417 11.57 -14.40 -8.33
CA LYS A 417 11.26 -14.25 -9.73
C LYS A 417 9.85 -13.69 -9.89
N LEU A 418 9.67 -12.81 -10.85
CA LEU A 418 8.39 -12.20 -11.13
C LEU A 418 7.58 -12.99 -12.16
N TRP A 419 6.30 -13.16 -11.88
CA TRP A 419 5.30 -13.72 -12.78
C TRP A 419 4.15 -12.75 -12.98
N LEU A 420 3.59 -12.74 -14.20
CA LEU A 420 2.38 -11.99 -14.52
C LEU A 420 1.20 -12.94 -14.69
N HIS A 421 0.09 -12.59 -14.04
CA HIS A 421 -1.10 -13.43 -14.03
C HIS A 421 -2.37 -12.57 -13.91
N ASN A 422 -3.48 -13.03 -14.50
CA ASN A 422 -4.76 -12.34 -14.34
C ASN A 422 -5.37 -12.66 -12.98
N GLU A 423 -5.81 -11.65 -12.27
CA GLU A 423 -6.35 -11.77 -10.92
C GLU A 423 -7.71 -11.09 -10.80
N GLN A 424 -8.64 -11.77 -10.15
CA GLN A 424 -9.88 -11.18 -9.66
C GLN A 424 -9.81 -11.07 -8.15
N GLN A 425 -10.14 -9.91 -7.63
CA GLN A 425 -10.14 -9.64 -6.20
C GLN A 425 -11.52 -9.12 -5.76
N TRP A 426 -12.10 -9.77 -4.77
CA TRP A 426 -13.20 -9.23 -3.99
C TRP A 426 -12.68 -8.78 -2.65
N LYS A 427 -13.16 -7.64 -2.17
CA LYS A 427 -12.76 -7.04 -0.91
C LYS A 427 -13.99 -6.67 -0.10
N VAL A 428 -13.97 -6.98 1.18
CA VAL A 428 -14.92 -6.44 2.17
C VAL A 428 -14.10 -5.88 3.32
N GLY A 429 -14.41 -4.68 3.74
CA GLY A 429 -13.66 -4.02 4.80
C GLY A 429 -14.52 -3.14 5.70
N ALA A 430 -13.97 -2.87 6.87
CA ALA A 430 -14.55 -1.92 7.81
C ALA A 430 -13.44 -1.12 8.49
N GLN A 431 -13.74 0.14 8.77
CA GLN A 431 -12.87 1.05 9.52
C GLN A 431 -13.68 1.74 10.61
N LEU A 432 -13.06 1.93 11.76
CA LEU A 432 -13.60 2.69 12.90
C LEU A 432 -12.59 3.75 13.31
N HIS A 433 -13.00 4.98 13.31
CA HIS A 433 -12.27 6.06 13.94
C HIS A 433 -13.11 6.60 15.10
N TYR A 434 -12.52 6.61 16.31
CA TYR A 434 -13.14 7.12 17.51
C TYR A 434 -12.20 8.10 18.21
N HIS A 435 -12.66 9.32 18.40
CA HIS A 435 -11.92 10.38 19.08
C HIS A 435 -12.73 10.87 20.29
N TYR A 436 -12.19 10.73 21.48
CA TYR A 436 -12.85 11.19 22.70
C TYR A 436 -12.05 12.33 23.33
N LYS A 437 -12.52 13.54 23.13
CA LYS A 437 -11.83 14.77 23.57
C LYS A 437 -10.37 14.72 23.06
N ASP A 438 -9.44 15.25 23.85
CA ASP A 438 -8.01 15.13 23.59
C ASP A 438 -7.36 13.98 24.41
N ILE A 439 -8.17 12.98 24.82
CA ILE A 439 -7.73 11.94 25.74
C ILE A 439 -7.43 10.64 25.03
N ILE A 440 -8.31 10.19 24.14
CA ILE A 440 -8.18 8.90 23.45
C ILE A 440 -8.53 9.06 21.98
N ASP A 441 -7.66 8.53 21.13
CA ASP A 441 -7.88 8.35 19.71
C ASP A 441 -7.73 6.87 19.36
N VAL A 442 -8.73 6.29 18.69
CA VAL A 442 -8.76 4.87 18.32
C VAL A 442 -9.01 4.75 16.83
N ASN A 443 -8.10 4.08 16.14
CA ASN A 443 -8.21 3.76 14.73
C ASN A 443 -8.16 2.24 14.57
N LEU A 444 -9.24 1.65 14.08
CA LEU A 444 -9.33 0.23 13.76
C LEU A 444 -9.66 0.09 12.27
N ALA A 445 -9.01 -0.84 11.60
CA ALA A 445 -9.31 -1.19 10.22
C ALA A 445 -9.16 -2.70 10.01
N GLY A 446 -9.97 -3.28 9.14
CA GLY A 446 -9.84 -4.67 8.77
C GLY A 446 -10.42 -4.93 7.40
N ASN A 447 -9.75 -5.80 6.65
CA ASN A 447 -10.15 -6.21 5.31
C ASN A 447 -10.13 -7.73 5.22
N TYR A 448 -11.04 -8.25 4.41
CA TYR A 448 -11.04 -9.62 3.95
C TYR A 448 -11.06 -9.64 2.44
N TYR A 449 -10.21 -10.47 1.84
CA TYR A 449 -10.04 -10.58 0.40
C TYR A 449 -10.37 -11.99 -0.06
N PHE A 450 -11.04 -12.10 -1.19
CA PHE A 450 -11.34 -13.33 -1.86
C PHE A 450 -10.89 -13.27 -3.32
N TYR A 451 -10.14 -14.29 -3.76
CA TYR A 451 -9.54 -14.38 -5.08
C TYR A 451 -10.08 -15.60 -5.82
N PRO A 452 -11.18 -15.45 -6.60
CA PRO A 452 -11.84 -16.59 -7.24
C PRO A 452 -11.06 -17.19 -8.40
N LEU A 453 -10.15 -16.44 -9.02
CA LEU A 453 -9.31 -16.88 -10.12
C LEU A 453 -7.84 -16.89 -9.70
N GLY A 454 -7.45 -17.82 -8.85
CA GLY A 454 -6.06 -18.11 -8.59
C GLY A 454 -5.57 -19.23 -9.52
N ARG A 455 -5.30 -18.94 -10.79
CA ARG A 455 -4.61 -19.91 -11.65
C ARG A 455 -3.14 -19.55 -11.70
N ILE A 456 -2.30 -20.43 -11.17
CA ILE A 456 -0.89 -20.40 -11.53
C ILE A 456 -0.81 -20.94 -12.94
N PRO A 457 -0.15 -20.26 -13.89
CA PRO A 457 0.21 -20.89 -15.13
C PRO A 457 1.19 -22.02 -14.77
N SER A 458 0.71 -23.27 -14.73
CA SER A 458 1.66 -24.37 -14.81
C SER A 458 2.32 -24.24 -16.19
N MET A 459 3.62 -24.41 -16.27
CA MET A 459 4.34 -24.41 -17.55
C MET A 459 3.91 -25.57 -18.45
N ASP A 460 3.11 -26.49 -17.94
CA ASP A 460 2.57 -27.62 -18.66
C ASP A 460 1.08 -27.80 -18.35
N PRO A 461 0.17 -27.36 -19.25
CA PRO A 461 -1.26 -27.54 -19.09
C PRO A 461 -1.70 -28.99 -19.11
N THR A 462 -0.83 -29.93 -19.49
CA THR A 462 -1.10 -31.37 -19.54
C THR A 462 -0.68 -32.10 -18.27
N SER A 463 0.00 -31.43 -17.34
CA SER A 463 0.42 -32.01 -16.07
C SER A 463 -0.78 -32.35 -15.20
N PRO A 464 -0.92 -33.60 -14.69
CA PRO A 464 -1.96 -33.97 -13.74
C PRO A 464 -1.86 -33.20 -12.40
N ASN A 465 -0.73 -32.57 -12.13
CA ASN A 465 -0.50 -31.66 -11.00
C ASN A 465 -0.86 -30.20 -11.32
N PHE A 466 -1.74 -29.98 -12.29
CA PHE A 466 -2.34 -28.68 -12.54
C PHE A 466 -3.13 -28.26 -11.29
N LEU A 467 -2.44 -27.71 -10.33
CA LEU A 467 -3.01 -27.21 -9.10
C LEU A 467 -4.00 -26.09 -9.46
N LYS A 468 -5.28 -26.36 -9.28
CA LYS A 468 -6.27 -25.30 -9.12
C LYS A 468 -5.84 -24.51 -7.90
N ALA A 469 -5.02 -23.47 -8.10
CA ALA A 469 -4.69 -22.58 -7.02
C ALA A 469 -5.98 -21.86 -6.62
N THR A 470 -6.53 -22.25 -5.51
CA THR A 470 -7.69 -21.59 -4.88
C THR A 470 -7.24 -20.35 -4.11
N THR A 471 -5.94 -20.08 -4.07
CA THR A 471 -5.32 -19.02 -3.29
C THR A 471 -4.33 -18.26 -4.16
N THR A 472 -4.30 -16.96 -3.99
CA THR A 472 -3.33 -16.07 -4.64
C THR A 472 -2.05 -16.06 -3.81
N PHE A 473 -0.88 -16.12 -4.48
CA PHE A 473 0.41 -16.02 -3.81
C PHE A 473 0.73 -14.57 -3.46
N ASP A 474 1.48 -14.39 -2.38
CA ASP A 474 1.97 -13.11 -1.88
C ASP A 474 0.86 -12.11 -1.49
N ARG A 475 -0.42 -12.49 -1.62
CA ARG A 475 -1.55 -11.66 -1.24
C ARG A 475 -2.14 -12.17 0.08
N PRO A 476 -2.51 -11.28 1.00
CA PRO A 476 -3.22 -11.68 2.20
C PRO A 476 -4.69 -12.01 1.88
N GLN A 477 -5.25 -12.97 2.60
CA GLN A 477 -6.71 -13.18 2.62
C GLN A 477 -7.39 -12.23 3.60
N TRP A 478 -6.66 -11.78 4.63
CA TRP A 478 -7.17 -10.80 5.58
C TRP A 478 -6.03 -9.96 6.16
N ASP A 479 -6.35 -8.75 6.49
CA ASP A 479 -5.52 -7.85 7.27
C ASP A 479 -6.36 -7.11 8.30
N ALA A 480 -5.70 -6.71 9.39
CA ALA A 480 -6.29 -5.84 10.41
C ALA A 480 -5.22 -4.94 10.99
N TYR A 481 -5.64 -3.73 11.32
CA TYR A 481 -4.83 -2.70 11.93
C TYR A 481 -5.57 -2.12 13.13
N ALA A 482 -4.86 -1.89 14.23
CA ALA A 482 -5.39 -1.26 15.41
C ALA A 482 -4.37 -0.29 15.99
N ARG A 483 -4.73 0.99 16.10
CA ARG A 483 -3.93 2.00 16.79
C ARG A 483 -4.78 2.68 17.85
N ILE A 484 -4.22 2.79 19.04
CA ILE A 484 -4.83 3.49 20.17
C ILE A 484 -3.79 4.47 20.68
N ASP A 485 -4.11 5.74 20.66
CA ASP A 485 -3.32 6.80 21.26
C ASP A 485 -4.07 7.33 22.49
N ALA A 486 -3.38 7.42 23.63
CA ALA A 486 -3.94 7.90 24.89
C ALA A 486 -3.08 9.03 25.46
N HIS A 487 -3.68 10.19 25.66
CA HIS A 487 -3.09 11.34 26.33
C HIS A 487 -3.57 11.37 27.80
N ILE A 488 -2.73 10.89 28.71
CA ILE A 488 -3.09 10.76 30.13
C ILE A 488 -3.20 12.16 30.75
N ASP A 489 -2.28 13.02 30.40
CA ASP A 489 -2.27 14.42 30.79
C ASP A 489 -1.51 15.26 29.73
N SER A 490 -1.19 16.52 30.03
CA SER A 490 -0.44 17.39 29.12
C SER A 490 1.02 16.97 28.90
N LYS A 491 1.55 16.00 29.66
CA LYS A 491 2.93 15.55 29.61
C LYS A 491 3.08 14.12 29.11
N TRP A 492 2.13 13.24 29.41
CA TRP A 492 2.21 11.82 29.10
C TRP A 492 1.28 11.44 27.96
N SER A 493 1.83 10.83 26.94
CA SER A 493 1.10 10.14 25.90
C SER A 493 1.63 8.72 25.71
N ILE A 494 0.72 7.78 25.51
CA ILE A 494 1.02 6.36 25.27
C ILE A 494 0.26 5.95 24.02
N TYR A 495 0.88 5.11 23.20
CA TYR A 495 0.21 4.52 22.07
C TYR A 495 0.46 3.01 21.99
N SER A 496 -0.48 2.32 21.39
CA SER A 496 -0.31 0.94 20.95
C SER A 496 -0.68 0.86 19.47
N GLU A 497 0.20 0.27 18.67
CA GLU A 497 0.01 0.10 17.24
C GLU A 497 0.21 -1.37 16.86
N ASN A 498 -0.82 -1.99 16.30
CA ASN A 498 -0.88 -3.42 16.09
C ASN A 498 -1.29 -3.73 14.66
N GLN A 499 -0.56 -4.64 14.04
CA GLN A 499 -0.81 -5.08 12.68
C GLN A 499 -0.94 -6.60 12.62
N PHE A 500 -1.94 -7.06 11.89
CA PHE A 500 -2.22 -8.47 11.68
C PHE A 500 -2.45 -8.72 10.19
N VAL A 501 -1.71 -9.67 9.60
CA VAL A 501 -1.88 -10.04 8.19
C VAL A 501 -1.80 -11.55 8.06
N GLY A 502 -2.79 -12.16 7.44
CA GLY A 502 -2.83 -13.61 7.39
C GLY A 502 -3.43 -14.19 6.12
N GLY A 503 -3.47 -15.52 6.05
CA GLY A 503 -3.92 -16.24 4.87
C GLY A 503 -3.00 -16.09 3.67
N ARG A 504 -1.68 -15.90 3.89
CA ARG A 504 -0.70 -15.73 2.83
C ARG A 504 -0.05 -17.06 2.44
N TRP A 505 0.25 -17.17 1.15
CA TRP A 505 0.92 -18.31 0.57
C TRP A 505 2.10 -17.83 -0.28
N ALA A 506 3.17 -18.58 -0.30
CA ALA A 506 4.30 -18.38 -1.19
C ALA A 506 4.35 -19.51 -2.23
N TYR A 507 4.81 -19.20 -3.43
CA TYR A 507 5.13 -20.18 -4.44
C TYR A 507 6.64 -20.45 -4.41
N VAL A 508 7.01 -21.71 -4.15
CA VAL A 508 8.40 -22.10 -3.88
C VAL A 508 8.66 -23.43 -4.59
N ALA A 509 9.62 -23.46 -5.50
CA ALA A 509 10.01 -24.68 -6.21
C ALA A 509 8.81 -25.48 -6.75
N LYS A 510 7.88 -24.80 -7.44
CA LYS A 510 6.64 -25.37 -8.00
C LYS A 510 5.64 -25.93 -6.97
N SER A 511 5.78 -25.56 -5.71
CA SER A 511 4.88 -25.97 -4.63
C SER A 511 4.32 -24.76 -3.88
N GLN A 512 3.18 -24.97 -3.20
CA GLN A 512 2.58 -23.96 -2.34
C GLN A 512 3.08 -24.11 -0.92
N GLN A 513 3.55 -23.02 -0.33
CA GLN A 513 3.98 -22.97 1.06
C GLN A 513 3.15 -21.93 1.82
N ARG A 514 2.51 -22.33 2.92
CA ARG A 514 1.77 -21.40 3.77
C ARG A 514 2.73 -20.58 4.61
N LEU A 515 2.61 -19.26 4.54
CA LEU A 515 3.38 -18.35 5.38
C LEU A 515 2.72 -18.19 6.75
N LYS A 516 3.54 -18.03 7.79
CA LYS A 516 3.04 -17.66 9.11
C LYS A 516 2.38 -16.28 9.07
N PRO A 517 1.29 -16.07 9.82
CA PRO A 517 0.68 -14.75 9.91
C PRO A 517 1.66 -13.72 10.46
N ILE A 518 1.65 -12.53 9.89
CA ILE A 518 2.33 -11.38 10.47
C ILE A 518 1.48 -10.90 11.65
N ILE A 519 2.08 -10.84 12.82
CA ILE A 519 1.50 -10.26 14.03
C ILE A 519 2.57 -9.34 14.61
N SER A 520 2.40 -8.05 14.39
CA SER A 520 3.30 -7.01 14.90
C SER A 520 2.55 -6.23 15.98
N LEU A 521 3.00 -6.32 17.21
CA LEU A 521 2.43 -5.60 18.34
C LEU A 521 3.48 -4.64 18.89
N ASN A 522 3.18 -3.35 18.82
CA ASN A 522 4.06 -2.27 19.20
C ASN A 522 3.40 -1.41 20.27
N ILE A 523 4.18 -0.95 21.21
CA ILE A 523 3.75 -0.01 22.24
C ILE A 523 4.81 1.06 22.39
N GLY A 524 4.39 2.28 22.61
CA GLY A 524 5.30 3.39 22.87
C GLY A 524 4.72 4.39 23.82
N GLY A 525 5.59 5.18 24.42
CA GLY A 525 5.21 6.28 25.29
C GLY A 525 6.14 7.46 25.11
N GLN A 526 5.59 8.64 25.32
CA GLN A 526 6.31 9.89 25.26
C GLN A 526 6.03 10.70 26.51
N TYR A 527 7.08 11.33 27.03
CA TYR A 527 7.02 12.28 28.13
C TYR A 527 7.50 13.66 27.66
N SER A 528 6.65 14.66 27.76
CA SER A 528 6.95 16.05 27.43
C SER A 528 7.57 16.75 28.65
N ILE A 529 8.90 16.92 28.64
CA ILE A 529 9.62 17.63 29.70
C ILE A 529 9.18 19.10 29.72
N ASN A 530 9.09 19.70 28.54
CA ASN A 530 8.59 21.04 28.32
C ASN A 530 7.99 21.16 26.91
N LYS A 531 7.63 22.37 26.45
CA LYS A 531 7.02 22.59 25.14
C LYS A 531 7.94 22.22 23.96
N TRP A 532 9.24 22.13 24.18
CA TRP A 532 10.25 21.94 23.14
C TRP A 532 10.94 20.60 23.22
N LEU A 533 10.93 19.94 24.39
CA LEU A 533 11.69 18.73 24.62
C LEU A 533 10.80 17.59 25.08
N ASN A 534 10.80 16.52 24.31
CA ASN A 534 10.11 15.28 24.63
C ASN A 534 11.11 14.11 24.66
N VAL A 535 10.90 13.18 25.55
CA VAL A 535 11.60 11.89 25.58
C VAL A 535 10.60 10.81 25.24
N TYR A 536 10.99 9.85 24.43
CA TYR A 536 10.10 8.74 24.04
C TYR A 536 10.81 7.38 24.15
N LEU A 537 10.00 6.37 24.41
CA LEU A 537 10.38 4.97 24.38
C LEU A 537 9.40 4.22 23.49
N GLN A 538 9.94 3.42 22.57
CA GLN A 538 9.16 2.52 21.72
C GLN A 538 9.64 1.09 21.95
N LEU A 539 8.72 0.17 22.08
CA LEU A 539 8.96 -1.26 22.15
C LEU A 539 8.19 -1.90 20.99
N ASN A 540 8.94 -2.31 19.99
CA ASN A 540 8.39 -2.89 18.78
C ASN A 540 8.38 -4.40 18.88
N ASN A 541 7.31 -5.01 18.40
CA ASN A 541 7.04 -6.44 18.42
C ASN A 541 7.40 -7.10 19.78
N TYR A 542 6.78 -6.60 20.82
CA TYR A 542 7.06 -7.03 22.19
C TYR A 542 6.77 -8.52 22.46
N LEU A 543 6.01 -9.20 21.58
CA LEU A 543 5.83 -10.65 21.66
C LEU A 543 7.00 -11.44 21.08
N ASN A 544 8.01 -10.78 20.55
CA ASN A 544 9.21 -11.38 19.96
C ASN A 544 8.89 -12.46 18.89
N ARG A 545 7.88 -12.21 18.04
CA ARG A 545 7.45 -13.19 17.03
C ARG A 545 8.31 -13.14 15.77
N LYS A 546 8.60 -14.31 15.21
CA LYS A 546 9.17 -14.44 13.86
C LYS A 546 8.03 -14.46 12.84
N ASN A 547 7.84 -13.37 12.14
CA ASN A 547 6.83 -13.26 11.10
C ASN A 547 7.50 -13.50 9.75
N ASP A 548 6.94 -14.37 8.92
CA ASP A 548 7.42 -14.55 7.56
C ASP A 548 6.94 -13.37 6.71
N ILE A 549 7.82 -12.41 6.40
CA ILE A 549 7.49 -11.31 5.48
C ILE A 549 7.35 -11.87 4.08
N PHE A 550 8.38 -12.59 3.66
CA PHE A 550 8.42 -13.44 2.48
C PHE A 550 8.95 -14.82 2.89
N TYR A 551 8.74 -15.83 2.07
CA TYR A 551 9.36 -17.13 2.33
C TYR A 551 10.88 -16.99 2.39
N GLY A 552 11.48 -17.45 3.46
CA GLY A 552 12.93 -17.28 3.70
C GLY A 552 13.34 -15.93 4.28
N TYR A 553 12.45 -14.96 4.35
CA TYR A 553 12.73 -13.63 4.89
C TYR A 553 11.79 -13.33 6.05
N GLN A 554 12.32 -13.39 7.25
CA GLN A 554 11.56 -13.18 8.48
C GLN A 554 11.72 -11.76 9.01
N SER A 555 10.69 -11.30 9.74
CA SER A 555 10.74 -10.00 10.41
C SER A 555 11.71 -10.01 11.60
N GLN A 556 12.09 -8.83 12.04
CA GLN A 556 12.97 -8.62 13.20
C GLN A 556 12.27 -8.92 14.55
N GLY A 557 13.04 -9.23 15.65
CA GLY A 557 12.61 -9.50 17.02
C GLY A 557 12.16 -8.30 17.81
N CYS A 558 11.79 -8.58 19.03
CA CYS A 558 11.55 -7.54 19.99
C CYS A 558 12.75 -6.59 20.04
N HIS A 559 12.50 -5.33 19.76
CA HIS A 559 13.52 -4.29 19.84
C HIS A 559 12.92 -3.02 20.43
N PHE A 560 13.74 -2.28 21.14
CA PHE A 560 13.34 -1.00 21.70
C PHE A 560 14.11 0.14 21.06
N LEU A 561 13.53 1.32 21.11
CA LEU A 561 14.12 2.59 20.72
C LEU A 561 13.84 3.62 21.81
N LEU A 562 14.90 4.18 22.39
CA LEU A 562 14.83 5.31 23.31
C LEU A 562 15.30 6.56 22.57
N GLY A 563 14.55 7.61 22.63
CA GLY A 563 14.88 8.81 21.87
C GLY A 563 14.40 10.11 22.48
N VAL A 564 14.84 11.17 21.86
CA VAL A 564 14.56 12.55 22.23
C VAL A 564 14.04 13.29 21.01
N LYS A 565 13.02 14.11 21.21
CA LYS A 565 12.41 14.97 20.20
C LYS A 565 12.49 16.41 20.67
N TYR A 566 13.21 17.24 19.93
CA TYR A 566 13.40 18.65 20.20
C TYR A 566 12.70 19.49 19.12
N LYS A 567 11.89 20.44 19.55
CA LYS A 567 11.20 21.38 18.68
C LYS A 567 11.76 22.78 18.95
N PHE A 568 12.10 23.54 17.92
CA PHE A 568 12.76 24.86 18.06
C PHE A 568 12.28 25.90 17.03
#